data_47383317622d64d3e6aa103ff004c836
#
_entry.id   47383317622d64d3e6aa103ff004c836
#
_cell.length_a   1.000
_cell.length_b   1.000
_cell.length_c   1.000
_cell.angle_alpha   90.00
_cell.angle_beta   90.00
_cell.angle_gamma   90.00
#
_symmetry.space_group_name_H-M   'P 1'
#
loop_
_entity.id
_entity.type
_entity.pdbx_description
1 polymer ?
#
loop_
_entity_poly.entity_id
_entity_poly.type
_entity_poly.pdbx_seq_one_letter_code
_entity_poly.pdbx_strand_id
1 'polypeptide(L)'
;METIARTTMLEANQQTAAVRSEAKAALLAADPRAKTKDSDYVFITFILAKLPHGLIGLLIAVIFAAALNSLAAELNALSTTTTIDFWRYLHPLAAADEMRNVRVARWFTAIWGFAGITFALLAGFAENLIEAVNIVGSIFYGVVLGIFLVAFFLRRVGGSAVFFAAVAAQSLVITMFLSLNIGYLWYNLIGCAACIAFSVLLQMVLGPCAPADPGRAA
;
A
#
# COMPACT_ATOMS: atom_id res chain seq x y z
N MET A 1 5.73 43.96 -17.55
CA MET A 1 4.42 43.29 -17.63
C MET A 1 4.40 41.96 -16.86
N GLU A 2 5.42 41.16 -16.97
CA GLU A 2 5.48 39.82 -16.31
C GLU A 2 5.48 39.89 -14.78
N THR A 3 6.17 40.84 -14.21
CA THR A 3 6.22 41.07 -12.75
C THR A 3 4.88 41.50 -12.17
N ILE A 4 4.14 42.35 -12.88
CA ILE A 4 2.81 42.82 -12.44
C ILE A 4 1.80 41.67 -12.52
N ALA A 5 1.82 40.84 -13.59
CA ALA A 5 0.97 39.68 -13.70
C ALA A 5 1.26 38.64 -12.60
N ARG A 6 2.51 38.48 -12.20
CA ARG A 6 2.92 37.57 -11.13
C ARG A 6 2.48 38.05 -9.75
N THR A 7 2.57 39.33 -9.47
CA THR A 7 2.07 39.89 -8.20
C THR A 7 0.56 39.79 -8.11
N THR A 8 -0.16 40.12 -9.18
CA THR A 8 -1.63 39.98 -9.21
C THR A 8 -2.08 38.54 -9.03
N MET A 9 -1.37 37.56 -9.61
CA MET A 9 -1.63 36.13 -9.37
C MET A 9 -1.38 35.73 -7.92
N LEU A 10 -0.32 36.22 -7.30
CA LEU A 10 -0.01 35.92 -5.90
C LEU A 10 -1.07 36.50 -4.95
N GLU A 11 -1.50 37.75 -5.20
CA GLU A 11 -2.57 38.39 -4.42
C GLU A 11 -3.91 37.66 -4.58
N ALA A 12 -4.27 37.26 -5.80
CA ALA A 12 -5.49 36.50 -6.05
C ALA A 12 -5.46 35.11 -5.37
N ASN A 13 -4.29 34.45 -5.36
CA ASN A 13 -4.12 33.18 -4.64
C ASN A 13 -4.23 33.35 -3.13
N GLN A 14 -3.67 34.43 -2.55
CA GLN A 14 -3.79 34.74 -1.12
C GLN A 14 -5.23 35.05 -0.73
N GLN A 15 -5.95 35.83 -1.53
CA GLN A 15 -7.38 36.11 -1.31
C GLN A 15 -8.22 34.83 -1.38
N THR A 16 -7.95 33.96 -2.36
CA THR A 16 -8.63 32.68 -2.48
C THR A 16 -8.34 31.77 -1.28
N ALA A 17 -7.12 31.76 -0.78
CA ALA A 17 -6.76 31.00 0.40
C ALA A 17 -7.44 31.53 1.68
N ALA A 18 -7.56 32.85 1.82
CA ALA A 18 -8.26 33.48 2.94
C ALA A 18 -9.76 33.13 2.93
N VAL A 19 -10.43 33.29 1.79
CA VAL A 19 -11.86 32.93 1.63
C VAL A 19 -12.10 31.45 1.89
N ARG A 20 -11.20 30.57 1.43
CA ARG A 20 -11.28 29.12 1.73
C ARG A 20 -11.11 28.82 3.21
N SER A 21 -10.24 29.52 3.91
CA SER A 21 -10.06 29.31 5.36
C SER A 21 -11.29 29.76 6.16
N GLU A 22 -11.91 30.88 5.79
CA GLU A 22 -13.16 31.34 6.39
C GLU A 22 -14.31 30.38 6.11
N ALA A 23 -14.46 29.90 4.88
CA ALA A 23 -15.48 28.94 4.52
C ALA A 23 -15.32 27.62 5.30
N LYS A 24 -14.10 27.14 5.46
CA LYS A 24 -13.80 25.94 6.28
C LYS A 24 -14.13 26.15 7.74
N ALA A 25 -13.80 27.31 8.30
CA ALA A 25 -14.10 27.64 9.69
C ALA A 25 -15.62 27.71 9.92
N ALA A 26 -16.37 28.33 9.00
CA ALA A 26 -17.81 28.38 9.05
C ALA A 26 -18.47 26.99 8.92
N LEU A 27 -17.92 26.12 8.06
CA LEU A 27 -18.41 24.77 7.88
C LEU A 27 -18.20 23.92 9.15
N LEU A 28 -17.02 24.00 9.77
CA LEU A 28 -16.71 23.29 11.01
C LEU A 28 -17.48 23.81 12.20
N ALA A 29 -17.84 25.10 12.20
CA ALA A 29 -18.73 25.67 13.22
C ALA A 29 -20.17 25.17 13.09
N ALA A 30 -20.63 24.90 11.87
CA ALA A 30 -21.97 24.36 11.60
C ALA A 30 -22.06 22.86 11.82
N ASP A 31 -21.03 22.10 11.40
CA ASP A 31 -20.90 20.66 11.58
C ASP A 31 -19.44 20.26 11.88
N PRO A 32 -19.12 19.92 13.15
CA PRO A 32 -17.77 19.50 13.54
C PRO A 32 -17.26 18.23 12.83
N ARG A 33 -18.15 17.47 12.19
CA ARG A 33 -17.81 16.26 11.44
C ARG A 33 -17.68 16.48 9.93
N ALA A 34 -17.87 17.71 9.47
CA ALA A 34 -17.78 18.03 8.05
C ALA A 34 -16.35 17.83 7.51
N LYS A 35 -16.23 17.09 6.42
CA LYS A 35 -14.95 16.94 5.71
C LYS A 35 -14.60 18.23 4.97
N THR A 36 -13.50 18.87 5.35
CA THR A 36 -13.04 20.15 4.78
C THR A 36 -12.07 20.02 3.60
N LYS A 37 -11.69 18.80 3.25
CA LYS A 37 -10.82 18.52 2.09
C LYS A 37 -11.66 18.11 0.88
N ASP A 38 -11.63 18.92 -0.16
CA ASP A 38 -12.42 18.74 -1.40
C ASP A 38 -11.67 18.00 -2.50
N SER A 39 -10.38 17.65 -2.28
CA SER A 39 -9.50 17.09 -3.32
C SER A 39 -10.08 15.83 -3.99
N ASP A 40 -10.76 14.99 -3.21
CA ASP A 40 -11.32 13.73 -3.70
C ASP A 40 -12.59 13.94 -4.55
N TYR A 41 -13.26 15.08 -4.39
CA TYR A 41 -14.49 15.40 -5.10
C TYR A 41 -14.28 16.22 -6.38
N VAL A 42 -13.13 16.88 -6.55
CA VAL A 42 -12.85 17.77 -7.68
C VAL A 42 -13.01 17.04 -9.01
N PHE A 43 -12.48 15.84 -9.13
CA PHE A 43 -12.54 15.04 -10.35
C PHE A 43 -13.98 14.65 -10.71
N ILE A 44 -14.73 14.15 -9.74
CA ILE A 44 -16.15 13.74 -9.93
C ILE A 44 -17.01 14.95 -10.28
N THR A 45 -16.84 16.07 -9.57
CA THR A 45 -17.58 17.30 -9.83
C THR A 45 -17.31 17.84 -11.23
N PHE A 46 -16.04 17.83 -11.67
CA PHE A 46 -15.67 18.24 -13.02
C PHE A 46 -16.35 17.37 -14.09
N ILE A 47 -16.32 16.04 -13.91
CA ILE A 47 -16.97 15.09 -14.82
C ILE A 47 -18.47 15.38 -14.95
N LEU A 48 -19.17 15.50 -13.81
CA LEU A 48 -20.60 15.71 -13.77
C LEU A 48 -21.00 17.08 -14.36
N ALA A 49 -20.16 18.10 -14.21
CA ALA A 49 -20.44 19.44 -14.68
C ALA A 49 -20.10 19.70 -16.15
N LYS A 50 -19.14 18.97 -16.72
CA LYS A 50 -18.56 19.30 -18.04
C LYS A 50 -18.76 18.21 -19.08
N LEU A 51 -19.06 16.97 -18.74
CA LEU A 51 -19.23 15.89 -19.71
C LEU A 51 -20.71 15.68 -20.08
N PRO A 52 -21.00 15.30 -21.35
CA PRO A 52 -22.33 14.84 -21.76
C PRO A 52 -22.74 13.56 -20.96
N HIS A 53 -24.03 13.43 -20.66
CA HIS A 53 -24.58 12.35 -19.84
C HIS A 53 -24.19 10.93 -20.29
N GLY A 54 -24.12 10.70 -21.62
CA GLY A 54 -23.70 9.40 -22.16
C GLY A 54 -22.23 9.05 -21.85
N LEU A 55 -21.34 10.03 -21.90
CA LEU A 55 -19.92 9.86 -21.58
C LEU A 55 -19.70 9.69 -20.07
N ILE A 56 -20.51 10.32 -19.23
CA ILE A 56 -20.48 10.15 -17.78
C ILE A 56 -20.75 8.68 -17.43
N GLY A 57 -21.83 8.09 -17.99
CA GLY A 57 -22.19 6.70 -17.76
C GLY A 57 -21.11 5.73 -18.23
N LEU A 58 -20.54 5.96 -19.41
CA LEU A 58 -19.44 5.16 -19.95
C LEU A 58 -18.19 5.23 -19.05
N LEU A 59 -17.83 6.43 -18.61
CA LEU A 59 -16.65 6.63 -17.75
C LEU A 59 -16.82 5.94 -16.40
N ILE A 60 -17.99 6.06 -15.79
CA ILE A 60 -18.30 5.35 -14.53
C ILE A 60 -18.20 3.84 -14.74
N ALA A 61 -18.79 3.31 -15.82
CA ALA A 61 -18.71 1.88 -16.14
C ALA A 61 -17.26 1.39 -16.31
N VAL A 62 -16.41 2.18 -16.99
CA VAL A 62 -14.98 1.85 -17.17
C VAL A 62 -14.22 1.87 -15.83
N ILE A 63 -14.48 2.85 -14.97
CA ILE A 63 -13.85 2.92 -13.65
C ILE A 63 -14.24 1.68 -12.81
N PHE A 64 -15.52 1.31 -12.78
CA PHE A 64 -15.96 0.10 -12.08
C PHE A 64 -15.37 -1.17 -12.67
N ALA A 65 -15.34 -1.29 -14.00
CA ALA A 65 -14.76 -2.46 -14.67
C ALA A 65 -13.27 -2.59 -14.36
N ALA A 66 -12.51 -1.50 -14.38
CA ALA A 66 -11.10 -1.48 -14.05
C ALA A 66 -10.86 -1.85 -12.58
N ALA A 67 -11.64 -1.27 -11.66
CA ALA A 67 -11.53 -1.57 -10.23
C ALA A 67 -11.86 -3.04 -9.92
N LEU A 68 -12.93 -3.58 -10.49
CA LEU A 68 -13.32 -4.99 -10.30
C LEU A 68 -12.29 -5.96 -10.87
N ASN A 69 -11.70 -5.65 -12.03
CA ASN A 69 -10.67 -6.48 -12.63
C ASN A 69 -9.40 -6.53 -11.77
N SER A 70 -8.94 -5.38 -11.29
CA SER A 70 -7.77 -5.29 -10.40
C SER A 70 -8.02 -6.04 -9.09
N LEU A 71 -9.16 -5.79 -8.45
CA LEU A 71 -9.53 -6.44 -7.19
C LEU A 71 -9.64 -7.96 -7.33
N ALA A 72 -10.23 -8.46 -8.42
CA ALA A 72 -10.32 -9.89 -8.68
C ALA A 72 -8.95 -10.54 -8.84
N ALA A 73 -8.03 -9.88 -9.56
CA ALA A 73 -6.66 -10.36 -9.74
C ALA A 73 -5.89 -10.42 -8.42
N GLU A 74 -6.00 -9.39 -7.59
CA GLU A 74 -5.36 -9.32 -6.28
C GLU A 74 -5.88 -10.37 -5.31
N LEU A 75 -7.20 -10.54 -5.21
CA LEU A 75 -7.82 -11.58 -4.38
C LEU A 75 -7.41 -12.98 -4.81
N ASN A 76 -7.34 -13.22 -6.13
CA ASN A 76 -6.88 -14.50 -6.66
C ASN A 76 -5.40 -14.74 -6.33
N ALA A 77 -4.55 -13.74 -6.49
CA ALA A 77 -3.12 -13.83 -6.14
C ALA A 77 -2.92 -14.13 -4.65
N LEU A 78 -3.57 -13.37 -3.75
CA LEU A 78 -3.49 -13.56 -2.30
C LEU A 78 -3.99 -14.95 -1.88
N SER A 79 -5.12 -15.39 -2.42
CA SER A 79 -5.70 -16.70 -2.12
C SER A 79 -4.81 -17.85 -2.61
N THR A 80 -4.24 -17.72 -3.81
CA THR A 80 -3.34 -18.72 -4.39
C THR A 80 -2.04 -18.81 -3.59
N THR A 81 -1.40 -17.70 -3.29
CA THR A 81 -0.19 -17.66 -2.47
C THR A 81 -0.45 -18.25 -1.08
N THR A 82 -1.55 -17.86 -0.42
CA THR A 82 -1.91 -18.41 0.88
C THR A 82 -2.15 -19.93 0.81
N THR A 83 -2.78 -20.41 -0.26
CA THR A 83 -3.03 -21.85 -0.43
C THR A 83 -1.74 -22.61 -0.72
N ILE A 84 -0.87 -22.10 -1.59
CA ILE A 84 0.34 -22.82 -2.00
C ILE A 84 1.40 -22.75 -0.91
N ASP A 85 1.69 -21.57 -0.38
CA ASP A 85 2.84 -21.34 0.50
C ASP A 85 2.53 -21.73 1.96
N PHE A 86 1.29 -21.54 2.42
CA PHE A 86 0.92 -21.85 3.80
C PHE A 86 0.13 -23.17 3.91
N TRP A 87 -1.01 -23.30 3.20
CA TRP A 87 -1.87 -24.47 3.38
C TRP A 87 -1.20 -25.77 2.96
N ARG A 88 -0.58 -25.81 1.77
CA ARG A 88 0.10 -27.02 1.28
C ARG A 88 1.31 -27.38 2.11
N TYR A 89 2.05 -26.39 2.57
CA TYR A 89 3.20 -26.60 3.44
C TYR A 89 2.79 -27.21 4.81
N LEU A 90 1.71 -26.72 5.40
CA LEU A 90 1.21 -27.20 6.69
C LEU A 90 0.48 -28.56 6.59
N HIS A 91 -0.09 -28.88 5.41
CA HIS A 91 -0.91 -30.09 5.21
C HIS A 91 -0.48 -30.87 3.96
N PRO A 92 0.75 -31.44 3.95
CA PRO A 92 1.29 -32.08 2.74
C PRO A 92 0.45 -33.27 2.25
N LEU A 93 -0.16 -34.04 3.16
CA LEU A 93 -1.05 -35.15 2.81
C LEU A 93 -2.37 -34.70 2.17
N ALA A 94 -2.88 -33.54 2.56
CA ALA A 94 -4.08 -32.96 2.00
C ALA A 94 -3.82 -32.22 0.68
N ALA A 95 -2.57 -31.88 0.40
CA ALA A 95 -2.13 -31.19 -0.81
C ALA A 95 -2.29 -32.05 -2.10
N ALA A 96 -2.35 -33.36 -1.98
CA ALA A 96 -2.56 -34.28 -3.10
C ALA A 96 -3.98 -34.23 -3.69
N ASP A 97 -4.96 -33.71 -2.96
CA ASP A 97 -6.34 -33.59 -3.41
C ASP A 97 -6.57 -32.20 -4.04
N GLU A 98 -6.59 -32.14 -5.37
CA GLU A 98 -6.80 -30.89 -6.11
C GLU A 98 -8.16 -30.24 -5.82
N MET A 99 -9.23 -31.03 -5.66
CA MET A 99 -10.56 -30.52 -5.37
C MET A 99 -10.61 -29.84 -3.99
N ARG A 100 -9.88 -30.40 -3.04
CA ARG A 100 -9.71 -29.80 -1.71
C ARG A 100 -8.92 -28.49 -1.75
N ASN A 101 -7.86 -28.44 -2.53
CA ASN A 101 -7.07 -27.23 -2.71
C ASN A 101 -7.89 -26.09 -3.33
N VAL A 102 -8.72 -26.38 -4.33
CA VAL A 102 -9.64 -25.40 -4.92
C VAL A 102 -10.67 -24.89 -3.91
N ARG A 103 -11.20 -25.78 -3.08
CA ARG A 103 -12.15 -25.39 -2.02
C ARG A 103 -11.49 -24.50 -0.97
N VAL A 104 -10.28 -24.82 -0.56
CA VAL A 104 -9.49 -24.02 0.38
C VAL A 104 -9.15 -22.65 -0.22
N ALA A 105 -8.73 -22.60 -1.48
CA ALA A 105 -8.46 -21.33 -2.17
C ALA A 105 -9.71 -20.44 -2.21
N ARG A 106 -10.91 -20.99 -2.46
CA ARG A 106 -12.16 -20.21 -2.40
C ARG A 106 -12.44 -19.63 -1.01
N TRP A 107 -12.16 -20.40 0.03
CA TRP A 107 -12.28 -19.89 1.41
C TRP A 107 -11.28 -18.75 1.69
N PHE A 108 -10.03 -18.89 1.26
CA PHE A 108 -9.06 -17.81 1.39
C PHE A 108 -9.44 -16.57 0.57
N THR A 109 -10.02 -16.75 -0.63
CA THR A 109 -10.57 -15.61 -1.39
C THR A 109 -11.65 -14.87 -0.60
N ALA A 110 -12.56 -15.59 0.06
CA ALA A 110 -13.59 -14.98 0.88
C ALA A 110 -13.01 -14.26 2.12
N ILE A 111 -12.02 -14.87 2.78
CA ILE A 111 -11.33 -14.27 3.94
C ILE A 111 -10.60 -12.99 3.53
N TRP A 112 -9.83 -13.02 2.44
CA TRP A 112 -9.14 -11.83 1.94
C TRP A 112 -10.10 -10.75 1.46
N GLY A 113 -11.21 -11.13 0.82
CA GLY A 113 -12.28 -10.21 0.44
C GLY A 113 -12.90 -9.52 1.65
N PHE A 114 -13.20 -10.29 2.72
CA PHE A 114 -13.70 -9.72 3.97
C PHE A 114 -12.68 -8.78 4.64
N ALA A 115 -11.40 -9.15 4.65
CA ALA A 115 -10.33 -8.29 5.15
C ALA A 115 -10.23 -6.98 4.35
N GLY A 116 -10.36 -7.05 3.01
CA GLY A 116 -10.39 -5.87 2.15
C GLY A 116 -11.58 -4.95 2.44
N ILE A 117 -12.79 -5.50 2.64
CA ILE A 117 -13.97 -4.72 3.02
C ILE A 117 -13.77 -4.06 4.38
N THR A 118 -13.23 -4.80 5.35
CA THR A 118 -12.93 -4.26 6.69
C THR A 118 -11.94 -3.10 6.60
N PHE A 119 -10.87 -3.26 5.82
CA PHE A 119 -9.90 -2.20 5.59
C PHE A 119 -10.54 -0.97 4.92
N ALA A 120 -11.39 -1.18 3.91
CA ALA A 120 -12.08 -0.09 3.22
C ALA A 120 -13.00 0.71 4.15
N LEU A 121 -13.70 0.03 5.08
CA LEU A 121 -14.53 0.68 6.09
C LEU A 121 -13.69 1.52 7.07
N LEU A 122 -12.52 1.00 7.49
CA LEU A 122 -11.59 1.73 8.34
C LEU A 122 -10.92 2.90 7.61
N ALA A 123 -10.57 2.73 6.35
CA ALA A 123 -9.96 3.78 5.52
C ALA A 123 -10.91 4.97 5.29
N GLY A 124 -12.24 4.78 5.42
CA GLY A 124 -13.23 5.86 5.35
C GLY A 124 -13.08 6.93 6.44
N PHE A 125 -12.36 6.64 7.52
CA PHE A 125 -12.03 7.62 8.58
C PHE A 125 -10.79 8.47 8.25
N ALA A 126 -10.01 8.11 7.21
CA ALA A 126 -8.89 8.92 6.77
C ALA A 126 -9.39 10.19 6.06
N GLU A 127 -8.74 11.32 6.33
CA GLU A 127 -9.10 12.61 5.70
C GLU A 127 -8.81 12.63 4.19
N ASN A 128 -7.78 11.89 3.76
CA ASN A 128 -7.38 11.77 2.36
C ASN A 128 -7.05 10.31 2.05
N LEU A 129 -7.86 9.68 1.20
CA LEU A 129 -7.73 8.27 0.85
C LEU A 129 -6.41 7.94 0.14
N ILE A 130 -5.98 8.82 -0.78
CA ILE A 130 -4.72 8.64 -1.52
C ILE A 130 -3.52 8.72 -0.57
N GLU A 131 -3.54 9.65 0.35
CA GLU A 131 -2.50 9.80 1.36
C GLU A 131 -2.45 8.59 2.30
N ALA A 132 -3.60 8.10 2.77
CA ALA A 132 -3.70 6.92 3.62
C ALA A 132 -3.12 5.67 2.95
N VAL A 133 -3.45 5.42 1.67
CA VAL A 133 -2.91 4.30 0.89
C VAL A 133 -1.39 4.42 0.72
N ASN A 134 -0.89 5.64 0.43
CA ASN A 134 0.56 5.88 0.30
C ASN A 134 1.30 5.71 1.62
N ILE A 135 0.73 6.12 2.74
CA ILE A 135 1.32 5.92 4.07
C ILE A 135 1.43 4.43 4.37
N VAL A 136 0.33 3.67 4.22
CA VAL A 136 0.34 2.21 4.44
C VAL A 136 1.35 1.54 3.51
N GLY A 137 1.37 1.89 2.23
CA GLY A 137 2.34 1.37 1.27
C GLY A 137 3.78 1.67 1.69
N SER A 138 4.06 2.89 2.12
CA SER A 138 5.41 3.32 2.51
C SER A 138 5.97 2.57 3.72
N ILE A 139 5.11 2.09 4.62
CA ILE A 139 5.54 1.29 5.78
C ILE A 139 6.07 -0.08 5.32
N PHE A 140 5.49 -0.68 4.28
CA PHE A 140 5.84 -2.04 3.85
C PHE A 140 6.77 -2.10 2.64
N TYR A 141 6.61 -1.21 1.65
CA TYR A 141 7.32 -1.30 0.38
C TYR A 141 8.84 -1.23 0.53
N GLY A 142 9.34 -0.43 1.48
CA GLY A 142 10.78 -0.30 1.72
C GLY A 142 11.43 -1.62 2.14
N VAL A 143 10.84 -2.32 3.09
CA VAL A 143 11.35 -3.60 3.57
C VAL A 143 11.25 -4.68 2.50
N VAL A 144 10.12 -4.73 1.77
CA VAL A 144 9.92 -5.66 0.65
C VAL A 144 10.98 -5.44 -0.43
N LEU A 145 11.22 -4.18 -0.83
CA LEU A 145 12.28 -3.84 -1.77
C LEU A 145 13.66 -4.30 -1.25
N GLY A 146 13.94 -4.10 0.05
CA GLY A 146 15.17 -4.55 0.69
C GLY A 146 15.37 -6.07 0.58
N ILE A 147 14.32 -6.86 0.82
CA ILE A 147 14.34 -8.33 0.65
C ILE A 147 14.73 -8.70 -0.78
N PHE A 148 14.09 -8.08 -1.79
CA PHE A 148 14.40 -8.36 -3.19
C PHE A 148 15.83 -7.96 -3.55
N LEU A 149 16.31 -6.79 -3.11
CA LEU A 149 17.69 -6.37 -3.37
C LEU A 149 18.70 -7.32 -2.74
N VAL A 150 18.47 -7.78 -1.52
CA VAL A 150 19.33 -8.78 -0.89
C VAL A 150 19.31 -10.09 -1.67
N ALA A 151 18.14 -10.57 -2.07
CA ALA A 151 17.99 -11.83 -2.80
C ALA A 151 18.70 -11.81 -4.17
N PHE A 152 18.66 -10.68 -4.89
CA PHE A 152 19.27 -10.57 -6.21
C PHE A 152 20.75 -10.23 -6.16
N PHE A 153 21.17 -9.35 -5.27
CA PHE A 153 22.55 -8.82 -5.27
C PHE A 153 23.46 -9.46 -4.23
N LEU A 154 22.93 -9.94 -3.09
CA LEU A 154 23.72 -10.50 -1.99
C LEU A 154 23.56 -12.02 -1.89
N ARG A 155 24.00 -12.75 -2.89
CA ARG A 155 23.89 -14.23 -2.98
C ARG A 155 24.54 -15.00 -1.82
N ARG A 156 25.34 -14.33 -0.99
CA ARG A 156 25.99 -14.93 0.19
C ARG A 156 25.13 -14.88 1.46
N VAL A 157 23.99 -14.18 1.39
CA VAL A 157 23.07 -14.05 2.53
C VAL A 157 22.02 -15.15 2.47
N GLY A 158 21.90 -15.93 3.52
CA GLY A 158 20.95 -17.04 3.62
C GLY A 158 19.51 -16.55 3.89
N GLY A 159 18.53 -17.35 3.48
CA GLY A 159 17.11 -17.02 3.64
C GLY A 159 16.68 -16.74 5.08
N SER A 160 17.24 -17.48 6.06
CA SER A 160 16.96 -17.27 7.48
C SER A 160 17.45 -15.89 7.97
N ALA A 161 18.63 -15.44 7.53
CA ALA A 161 19.15 -14.12 7.86
C ALA A 161 18.26 -13.02 7.29
N VAL A 162 17.83 -13.16 6.03
CA VAL A 162 16.92 -12.20 5.39
C VAL A 162 15.57 -12.14 6.09
N PHE A 163 15.02 -13.29 6.49
CA PHE A 163 13.73 -13.33 7.18
C PHE A 163 13.77 -12.56 8.51
N PHE A 164 14.72 -12.86 9.37
CA PHE A 164 14.85 -12.15 10.67
C PHE A 164 15.23 -10.68 10.49
N ALA A 165 16.05 -10.36 9.50
CA ALA A 165 16.38 -8.97 9.14
C ALA A 165 15.15 -8.19 8.67
N ALA A 166 14.30 -8.79 7.86
CA ALA A 166 13.06 -8.18 7.39
C ALA A 166 12.09 -7.90 8.55
N VAL A 167 11.92 -8.86 9.47
CA VAL A 167 11.09 -8.68 10.66
C VAL A 167 11.64 -7.56 11.55
N ALA A 168 12.95 -7.51 11.76
CA ALA A 168 13.59 -6.46 12.56
C ALA A 168 13.45 -5.07 11.87
N ALA A 169 13.69 -5.00 10.55
CA ALA A 169 13.54 -3.76 9.78
C ALA A 169 12.08 -3.28 9.77
N GLN A 170 11.12 -4.19 9.63
CA GLN A 170 9.70 -3.85 9.68
C GLN A 170 9.29 -3.31 11.05
N SER A 171 9.77 -3.95 12.12
CA SER A 171 9.53 -3.49 13.50
C SER A 171 10.12 -2.10 13.74
N LEU A 172 11.32 -1.85 13.21
CA LEU A 172 11.97 -0.53 13.27
C LEU A 172 11.12 0.53 12.55
N VAL A 173 10.66 0.26 11.32
CA VAL A 173 9.84 1.21 10.54
C VAL A 173 8.53 1.51 11.26
N ILE A 174 7.84 0.49 11.80
CA ILE A 174 6.61 0.67 12.56
C ILE A 174 6.86 1.52 13.81
N THR A 175 7.93 1.25 14.57
CA THR A 175 8.28 2.02 15.77
C THR A 175 8.59 3.48 15.41
N MET A 176 9.32 3.71 14.33
CA MET A 176 9.60 5.06 13.84
C MET A 176 8.32 5.79 13.41
N PHE A 177 7.41 5.08 12.74
CA PHE A 177 6.11 5.64 12.32
C PHE A 177 5.27 6.09 13.54
N LEU A 178 5.27 5.31 14.62
CA LEU A 178 4.52 5.63 15.83
C LEU A 178 5.19 6.73 16.69
N SER A 179 6.51 6.88 16.59
CA SER A 179 7.29 7.76 17.49
C SER A 179 7.73 9.07 16.83
N LEU A 180 7.84 9.11 15.49
CA LEU A 180 8.44 10.22 14.75
C LEU A 180 7.50 10.72 13.66
N ASN A 181 7.27 12.03 13.61
CA ASN A 181 6.53 12.69 12.52
C ASN A 181 7.47 12.98 11.33
N ILE A 182 7.86 11.91 10.62
CA ILE A 182 8.69 12.01 9.42
C ILE A 182 7.77 11.87 8.19
N GLY A 183 8.08 12.58 7.10
CA GLY A 183 7.34 12.42 5.84
C GLY A 183 7.34 10.97 5.37
N TYR A 184 6.19 10.42 5.00
CA TYR A 184 5.96 8.99 4.72
C TYR A 184 6.91 8.40 3.67
N LEU A 185 7.41 9.20 2.74
CA LEU A 185 8.37 8.75 1.71
C LEU A 185 9.71 8.26 2.28
N TRP A 186 10.14 8.80 3.42
CA TRP A 186 11.39 8.40 4.05
C TRP A 186 11.36 6.97 4.61
N TYR A 187 10.18 6.46 5.00
CA TYR A 187 10.05 5.10 5.50
C TYR A 187 10.44 4.05 4.47
N ASN A 188 10.23 4.32 3.16
CA ASN A 188 10.69 3.43 2.09
C ASN A 188 12.21 3.30 2.05
N LEU A 189 12.93 4.43 2.12
CA LEU A 189 14.38 4.44 2.10
C LEU A 189 14.97 3.78 3.35
N ILE A 190 14.44 4.16 4.52
CA ILE A 190 14.89 3.64 5.81
C ILE A 190 14.62 2.13 5.90
N GLY A 191 13.42 1.69 5.54
CA GLY A 191 13.05 0.27 5.56
C GLY A 191 13.94 -0.59 4.65
N CYS A 192 14.21 -0.11 3.44
CA CYS A 192 15.09 -0.78 2.49
C CYS A 192 16.53 -0.86 3.02
N ALA A 193 17.09 0.27 3.45
CA ALA A 193 18.46 0.33 3.96
C ALA A 193 18.63 -0.51 5.25
N ALA A 194 17.67 -0.44 6.17
CA ALA A 194 17.67 -1.25 7.39
C ALA A 194 17.60 -2.74 7.09
N CYS A 195 16.73 -3.16 6.17
CA CYS A 195 16.62 -4.56 5.77
C CYS A 195 17.93 -5.09 5.19
N ILE A 196 18.59 -4.35 4.31
CA ILE A 196 19.89 -4.72 3.73
C ILE A 196 20.96 -4.78 4.84
N ALA A 197 21.06 -3.75 5.67
CA ALA A 197 22.06 -3.68 6.73
C ALA A 197 21.90 -4.83 7.74
N PHE A 198 20.68 -5.07 8.21
CA PHE A 198 20.39 -6.16 9.15
C PHE A 198 20.62 -7.53 8.52
N SER A 199 20.32 -7.73 7.24
CA SER A 199 20.59 -8.98 6.53
C SER A 199 22.08 -9.29 6.50
N VAL A 200 22.91 -8.31 6.20
CA VAL A 200 24.38 -8.46 6.18
C VAL A 200 24.91 -8.70 7.59
N LEU A 201 24.47 -7.94 8.59
CA LEU A 201 24.89 -8.09 9.98
C LEU A 201 24.53 -9.47 10.55
N LEU A 202 23.27 -9.89 10.35
CA LEU A 202 22.80 -11.21 10.79
C LEU A 202 23.57 -12.34 10.10
N GLN A 203 23.90 -12.20 8.83
CA GLN A 203 24.71 -13.20 8.12
C GLN A 203 26.12 -13.30 8.67
N MET A 204 26.73 -12.18 9.08
CA MET A 204 28.05 -12.21 9.74
C MET A 204 28.02 -12.94 11.08
N VAL A 205 26.91 -12.85 11.81
CA VAL A 205 26.70 -13.52 13.10
C VAL A 205 26.35 -15.00 12.92
N LEU A 206 25.51 -15.34 11.94
CA LEU A 206 25.07 -16.71 11.68
C LEU A 206 26.11 -17.58 10.96
N GLY A 207 27.19 -16.98 10.46
CA GLY A 207 28.25 -17.68 9.73
C GLY A 207 27.93 -17.93 8.26
N PRO A 208 28.86 -18.52 7.50
CA PRO A 208 28.71 -18.72 6.07
C PRO A 208 27.53 -19.66 5.78
N CYS A 209 26.65 -19.23 4.88
CA CYS A 209 25.56 -20.06 4.37
C CYS A 209 26.15 -21.24 3.58
N ALA A 210 25.77 -22.47 3.93
CA ALA A 210 26.10 -23.63 3.09
C ALA A 210 25.53 -23.41 1.70
N PRO A 211 26.28 -23.69 0.62
CA PRO A 211 25.77 -23.54 -0.74
C PRO A 211 24.50 -24.38 -0.90
N ALA A 212 23.47 -23.78 -1.47
CA ALA A 212 22.22 -24.47 -1.75
C ALA A 212 22.53 -25.72 -2.59
N ASP A 213 22.13 -26.88 -2.08
CA ASP A 213 22.26 -28.15 -2.79
C ASP A 213 21.40 -28.08 -4.06
N PRO A 214 22.01 -28.15 -5.26
CA PRO A 214 21.27 -28.06 -6.51
C PRO A 214 20.26 -29.22 -6.74
N GLY A 215 20.31 -30.25 -5.87
CA GLY A 215 19.41 -31.41 -5.94
C GLY A 215 18.04 -31.25 -5.29
N ARG A 216 17.76 -30.12 -4.61
CA ARG A 216 16.45 -29.86 -3.95
C ARG A 216 15.45 -29.02 -4.76
N ALA A 217 15.81 -28.66 -5.99
CA ALA A 217 14.98 -27.84 -6.90
C ALA A 217 14.32 -28.66 -8.02
N ALA A 218 14.09 -29.97 -7.80
CA ALA A 218 13.33 -30.84 -8.72
C ALA A 218 12.03 -31.30 -8.06
#